data_66f8186a770f4bf29f14f89fcdd15f39
#
_entry.id   66f8186a770f4bf29f14f89fcdd15f39
#
_cell.length_a   1.000
_cell.length_b   1.000
_cell.length_c   1.000
_cell.angle_alpha   90.00
_cell.angle_beta   90.00
_cell.angle_gamma   90.00
#
_symmetry.space_group_name_H-M   'P 1'
#
loop_
_entity.id
_entity.type
_entity.pdbx_description
1 polymer ?
#
loop_
_entity_poly.entity_id
_entity_poly.type
_entity_poly.pdbx_seq_one_letter_code
_entity_poly.pdbx_strand_id
1 'polypeptide(L)'
;NVFAEDVQEADVLPDGSVCHVYGGFRICHCPETFPRSYISDSHPVESYSVLGDSLVVDAQPEVWTQMQKRLRVTLRPEDVEVQIGIKNTGAWAVQCAAWGISACAPGSTVVFAGSSEDTGYLPNRSLVFWPYTKIQDARMQFFNAYHVVRCDPARAEPLKLGCRNTQGWAAAFVHQQCYIKHFAREAAREYPDFDCNFETYDADWGIEVESLSPLQMIEPNQTLWHTERWEIHSGISLPTAMPQEAELHQILQHLGLVETDQFCK
;
A
#
# COMPACT_ATOMS: atom_id res chain seq x y z
N ASN A 1 -2.93 5.76 17.48
CA ASN A 1 -2.72 4.72 16.47
C ASN A 1 -3.02 5.27 15.09
N VAL A 2 -2.15 5.02 14.13
CA VAL A 2 -2.32 5.45 12.72
C VAL A 2 -3.15 4.46 11.92
N PHE A 3 -3.23 3.21 12.36
CA PHE A 3 -3.97 2.16 11.67
C PHE A 3 -5.44 2.13 12.08
N ALA A 4 -6.29 1.72 11.14
CA ALA A 4 -7.68 1.38 11.43
C ALA A 4 -7.74 0.14 12.32
N GLU A 5 -8.71 0.11 13.21
CA GLU A 5 -8.95 -0.98 14.17
C GLU A 5 -10.41 -1.42 14.09
N ASP A 6 -10.65 -2.69 14.33
CA ASP A 6 -12.00 -3.28 14.42
C ASP A 6 -12.88 -3.04 13.18
N VAL A 7 -12.26 -3.00 11.99
CA VAL A 7 -12.99 -2.84 10.73
C VAL A 7 -13.89 -4.04 10.48
N GLN A 8 -15.18 -3.78 10.26
CA GLN A 8 -16.20 -4.82 10.06
C GLN A 8 -16.43 -5.18 8.58
N GLU A 9 -15.69 -4.53 7.65
CA GLU A 9 -15.76 -4.82 6.22
C GLU A 9 -15.36 -6.27 5.95
N ALA A 10 -16.15 -6.97 5.17
CA ALA A 10 -15.91 -8.37 4.86
C ALA A 10 -16.57 -8.79 3.54
N ASP A 11 -15.86 -9.62 2.78
CA ASP A 11 -16.34 -10.27 1.57
C ASP A 11 -16.62 -11.74 1.79
N VAL A 12 -17.77 -12.22 1.31
CA VAL A 12 -18.12 -13.65 1.34
C VAL A 12 -17.59 -14.31 0.07
N LEU A 13 -16.72 -15.28 0.24
CA LEU A 13 -16.12 -16.04 -0.85
C LEU A 13 -17.08 -17.15 -1.37
N PRO A 14 -16.87 -17.69 -2.58
CA PRO A 14 -17.75 -18.69 -3.18
C PRO A 14 -17.91 -19.98 -2.38
N ASP A 15 -16.95 -20.34 -1.51
CA ASP A 15 -17.02 -21.50 -0.61
C ASP A 15 -17.69 -21.19 0.73
N GLY A 16 -18.17 -19.95 0.92
CA GLY A 16 -18.80 -19.49 2.15
C GLY A 16 -17.82 -19.02 3.23
N SER A 17 -16.52 -19.09 3.01
CA SER A 17 -15.53 -18.44 3.89
C SER A 17 -15.64 -16.92 3.77
N VAL A 18 -15.10 -16.19 4.77
CA VAL A 18 -15.21 -14.74 4.84
C VAL A 18 -13.82 -14.14 4.91
N CYS A 19 -13.53 -13.22 3.98
CA CYS A 19 -12.35 -12.37 4.02
C CYS A 19 -12.68 -11.10 4.81
N HIS A 20 -12.07 -10.92 5.96
CA HIS A 20 -12.24 -9.73 6.80
C HIS A 20 -11.10 -8.74 6.58
N VAL A 21 -11.44 -7.45 6.56
CA VAL A 21 -10.43 -6.39 6.46
C VAL A 21 -9.69 -6.18 7.79
N TYR A 22 -10.38 -6.26 8.93
CA TYR A 22 -9.87 -6.06 10.30
C TYR A 22 -9.17 -4.71 10.57
N GLY A 23 -8.50 -4.12 9.59
CA GLY A 23 -7.59 -2.99 9.74
C GLY A 23 -6.12 -3.42 9.90
N GLY A 24 -5.24 -2.48 10.23
CA GLY A 24 -3.81 -2.76 10.39
C GLY A 24 -3.11 -3.06 9.05
N PHE A 25 -2.36 -4.16 8.99
CA PHE A 25 -1.60 -4.55 7.80
C PHE A 25 -1.99 -5.94 7.34
N ARG A 26 -2.25 -6.08 6.04
CA ARG A 26 -2.50 -7.38 5.41
C ARG A 26 -1.69 -7.57 4.14
N ILE A 27 -1.51 -8.82 3.76
CA ILE A 27 -0.79 -9.26 2.57
C ILE A 27 -1.78 -9.89 1.60
N CYS A 28 -1.75 -9.42 0.36
CA CYS A 28 -2.47 -10.03 -0.75
C CYS A 28 -1.50 -10.34 -1.90
N HIS A 29 -2.00 -10.92 -2.97
CA HIS A 29 -1.24 -11.09 -4.21
C HIS A 29 -2.04 -10.56 -5.41
N CYS A 30 -1.34 -9.88 -6.31
CA CYS A 30 -1.83 -9.29 -7.54
C CYS A 30 -1.51 -10.16 -8.77
N PRO A 31 -2.21 -9.95 -9.92
CA PRO A 31 -3.26 -8.96 -10.18
C PRO A 31 -4.51 -9.20 -9.34
N GLU A 32 -5.17 -8.10 -8.94
CA GLU A 32 -6.41 -8.16 -8.16
C GLU A 32 -7.51 -8.91 -8.94
N THR A 33 -8.04 -9.96 -8.35
CA THR A 33 -9.08 -10.79 -8.97
C THR A 33 -9.89 -11.46 -7.88
N PHE A 34 -11.22 -11.23 -7.89
CA PHE A 34 -12.12 -11.96 -7.00
C PHE A 34 -12.37 -13.38 -7.53
N PRO A 35 -12.33 -14.42 -6.68
CA PRO A 35 -12.01 -14.41 -5.24
C PRO A 35 -10.51 -14.58 -4.93
N ARG A 36 -9.67 -14.79 -5.95
CA ARG A 36 -8.27 -15.19 -5.82
C ARG A 36 -7.44 -14.31 -4.85
N SER A 37 -7.58 -12.98 -4.94
CA SER A 37 -6.82 -12.05 -4.11
C SER A 37 -7.40 -11.85 -2.70
N TYR A 38 -8.62 -12.36 -2.47
CA TYR A 38 -9.41 -12.17 -1.25
C TYR A 38 -9.47 -13.41 -0.36
N ILE A 39 -8.48 -14.31 -0.46
CA ILE A 39 -8.43 -15.50 0.38
C ILE A 39 -8.22 -15.08 1.84
N SER A 40 -9.10 -15.57 2.70
CA SER A 40 -9.13 -15.24 4.12
C SER A 40 -7.84 -15.63 4.84
N ASP A 41 -7.29 -14.68 5.62
CA ASP A 41 -6.20 -14.91 6.58
C ASP A 41 -6.73 -15.12 8.01
N SER A 42 -8.03 -15.46 8.16
CA SER A 42 -8.71 -15.61 9.46
C SER A 42 -8.35 -16.92 10.20
N HIS A 43 -7.43 -17.69 9.67
CA HIS A 43 -6.94 -18.93 10.30
C HIS A 43 -5.73 -18.68 11.19
N PRO A 44 -5.51 -19.50 12.23
CA PRO A 44 -4.25 -19.47 12.96
C PRO A 44 -3.07 -19.63 12.02
N VAL A 45 -1.98 -18.90 12.31
CA VAL A 45 -0.75 -19.01 11.53
C VAL A 45 -0.18 -20.45 11.59
N GLU A 46 0.48 -20.89 10.52
CA GLU A 46 1.13 -22.21 10.50
C GLU A 46 2.30 -22.23 11.46
N SER A 47 3.12 -21.19 11.43
CA SER A 47 4.28 -21.06 12.30
C SER A 47 4.67 -19.61 12.55
N TYR A 48 5.40 -19.38 13.64
CA TYR A 48 6.11 -18.13 13.85
C TYR A 48 7.44 -18.37 14.57
N SER A 49 8.38 -17.43 14.39
CA SER A 49 9.66 -17.42 15.11
C SER A 49 10.11 -16.00 15.39
N VAL A 50 10.80 -15.84 16.53
CA VAL A 50 11.44 -14.59 16.92
C VAL A 50 12.95 -14.78 16.82
N LEU A 51 13.61 -13.96 16.00
CA LEU A 51 15.03 -14.04 15.68
C LEU A 51 15.68 -12.67 15.94
N GLY A 52 16.16 -12.45 17.18
CA GLY A 52 16.66 -11.14 17.60
C GLY A 52 15.55 -10.09 17.53
N ASP A 53 15.75 -9.04 16.75
CA ASP A 53 14.79 -7.95 16.54
C ASP A 53 13.76 -8.25 15.43
N SER A 54 13.73 -9.47 14.93
CA SER A 54 12.83 -9.87 13.84
C SER A 54 11.78 -10.88 14.32
N LEU A 55 10.53 -10.67 13.90
CA LEU A 55 9.44 -11.64 13.94
C LEU A 55 9.19 -12.16 12.52
N VAL A 56 9.15 -13.48 12.37
CA VAL A 56 8.75 -14.15 11.10
C VAL A 56 7.47 -14.91 11.35
N VAL A 57 6.49 -14.74 10.49
CA VAL A 57 5.18 -15.41 10.55
C VAL A 57 4.88 -16.06 9.21
N ASP A 58 4.51 -17.33 9.21
CA ASP A 58 4.00 -18.05 8.05
C ASP A 58 2.50 -18.31 8.22
N ALA A 59 1.71 -17.83 7.26
CA ALA A 59 0.29 -18.17 7.18
C ALA A 59 0.10 -19.62 6.70
N GLN A 60 -1.11 -20.16 6.85
CA GLN A 60 -1.45 -21.44 6.21
C GLN A 60 -1.40 -21.29 4.68
N PRO A 61 -0.97 -22.34 3.93
CA PRO A 61 -1.12 -22.32 2.48
C PRO A 61 -2.60 -22.18 2.08
N GLU A 62 -2.87 -21.26 1.19
CA GLU A 62 -4.22 -21.06 0.63
C GLU A 62 -4.64 -22.28 -0.20
N VAL A 63 -5.79 -22.85 0.11
CA VAL A 63 -6.27 -24.10 -0.52
C VAL A 63 -6.45 -23.95 -2.03
N TRP A 64 -6.99 -22.80 -2.49
CA TRP A 64 -7.32 -22.61 -3.92
C TRP A 64 -6.12 -22.20 -4.77
N THR A 65 -5.30 -21.25 -4.26
CA THR A 65 -4.19 -20.68 -5.01
C THR A 65 -2.90 -21.43 -4.82
N GLN A 66 -2.79 -22.26 -3.77
CA GLN A 66 -1.57 -22.92 -3.35
C GLN A 66 -0.44 -21.92 -3.04
N MET A 67 -0.81 -20.69 -2.66
CA MET A 67 0.14 -19.68 -2.20
C MET A 67 0.21 -19.68 -0.68
N GLN A 68 1.40 -19.42 -0.14
CA GLN A 68 1.61 -19.25 1.29
C GLN A 68 2.20 -17.86 1.54
N LYS A 69 1.48 -17.06 2.33
CA LYS A 69 1.93 -15.72 2.73
C LYS A 69 2.91 -15.82 3.88
N ARG A 70 3.97 -15.02 3.83
CA ARG A 70 4.97 -14.86 4.87
C ARG A 70 5.16 -13.39 5.20
N LEU A 71 5.21 -13.07 6.48
CA LEU A 71 5.53 -11.74 6.98
C LEU A 71 6.82 -11.82 7.81
N ARG A 72 7.79 -10.94 7.51
CA ARG A 72 8.92 -10.67 8.38
C ARG A 72 8.90 -9.23 8.79
N VAL A 73 8.89 -8.97 10.09
CA VAL A 73 8.98 -7.61 10.67
C VAL A 73 10.28 -7.52 11.45
N THR A 74 11.11 -6.56 11.13
CA THR A 74 12.37 -6.29 11.82
C THR A 74 12.34 -4.89 12.41
N LEU A 75 12.47 -4.80 13.73
CA LEU A 75 12.59 -3.52 14.42
C LEU A 75 14.01 -2.98 14.26
N ARG A 76 14.13 -1.73 13.86
CA ARG A 76 15.38 -0.97 13.77
C ARG A 76 15.32 0.26 14.68
N PRO A 77 16.43 0.92 14.98
CA PRO A 77 16.42 2.06 15.90
C PRO A 77 15.49 3.21 15.48
N GLU A 78 15.32 3.45 14.18
CA GLU A 78 14.59 4.60 13.64
C GLU A 78 13.41 4.21 12.76
N ASP A 79 13.31 2.94 12.35
CA ASP A 79 12.29 2.45 11.42
C ASP A 79 11.92 0.99 11.67
N VAL A 80 10.96 0.51 10.90
CA VAL A 80 10.57 -0.89 10.85
C VAL A 80 10.73 -1.39 9.42
N GLU A 81 11.55 -2.44 9.22
CA GLU A 81 11.56 -3.16 7.94
C GLU A 81 10.48 -4.24 7.92
N VAL A 82 9.68 -4.22 6.87
CA VAL A 82 8.63 -5.21 6.63
C VAL A 82 8.90 -5.92 5.31
N GLN A 83 9.07 -7.24 5.36
CA GLN A 83 9.27 -8.07 4.19
C GLN A 83 8.05 -8.98 3.99
N ILE A 84 7.46 -8.89 2.82
CA ILE A 84 6.31 -9.66 2.38
C ILE A 84 6.81 -10.79 1.48
N GLY A 85 6.52 -12.03 1.84
CA GLY A 85 6.84 -13.21 1.03
C GLY A 85 5.57 -13.86 0.49
N ILE A 86 5.56 -14.17 -0.79
CA ILE A 86 4.54 -15.03 -1.42
C ILE A 86 5.24 -16.29 -1.94
N LYS A 87 5.03 -17.41 -1.27
CA LYS A 87 5.62 -18.70 -1.64
C LYS A 87 4.63 -19.49 -2.48
N ASN A 88 5.08 -20.02 -3.60
CA ASN A 88 4.32 -20.98 -4.39
C ASN A 88 4.51 -22.38 -3.81
N THR A 89 3.49 -22.95 -3.18
CA THR A 89 3.46 -24.33 -2.66
C THR A 89 2.80 -25.29 -3.65
N GLY A 90 2.32 -24.80 -4.80
CA GLY A 90 1.69 -25.59 -5.85
C GLY A 90 2.71 -26.32 -6.74
N ALA A 91 2.18 -27.07 -7.70
CA ALA A 91 2.98 -27.88 -8.63
C ALA A 91 3.40 -27.14 -9.90
N TRP A 92 2.87 -25.96 -10.15
CA TRP A 92 3.09 -25.19 -11.39
C TRP A 92 3.61 -23.80 -11.09
N ALA A 93 4.39 -23.24 -12.03
CA ALA A 93 4.81 -21.86 -11.96
C ALA A 93 3.59 -20.92 -12.02
N VAL A 94 3.59 -19.84 -11.23
CA VAL A 94 2.53 -18.84 -11.16
C VAL A 94 3.12 -17.45 -11.26
N GLN A 95 2.55 -16.61 -12.12
CA GLN A 95 2.92 -15.20 -12.18
C GLN A 95 2.05 -14.40 -11.20
N CYS A 96 2.69 -13.65 -10.31
CA CYS A 96 1.99 -12.71 -9.43
C CYS A 96 2.93 -11.60 -8.93
N ALA A 97 2.37 -10.62 -8.25
CA ALA A 97 3.07 -9.61 -7.46
C ALA A 97 2.63 -9.70 -6.00
N ALA A 98 3.51 -9.38 -5.06
CA ALA A 98 3.15 -9.19 -3.67
C ALA A 98 2.49 -7.81 -3.50
N TRP A 99 1.46 -7.77 -2.67
CA TRP A 99 0.64 -6.59 -2.41
C TRP A 99 0.52 -6.37 -0.91
N GLY A 100 1.14 -5.29 -0.41
CA GLY A 100 1.17 -4.92 1.00
C GLY A 100 0.22 -3.77 1.29
N ILE A 101 -0.81 -4.00 2.11
CA ILE A 101 -1.91 -3.09 2.35
C ILE A 101 -1.88 -2.62 3.80
N SER A 102 -1.63 -1.32 4.03
CA SER A 102 -1.75 -0.68 5.33
C SER A 102 -3.07 0.07 5.41
N ALA A 103 -4.01 -0.39 6.23
CA ALA A 103 -5.27 0.26 6.48
C ALA A 103 -5.11 1.33 7.57
N CYS A 104 -5.17 2.61 7.19
CA CYS A 104 -5.06 3.75 8.08
C CYS A 104 -6.43 4.20 8.61
N ALA A 105 -6.43 4.80 9.80
CA ALA A 105 -7.63 5.19 10.53
C ALA A 105 -8.53 6.17 9.74
N PRO A 106 -9.86 6.18 9.98
CA PRO A 106 -10.77 7.15 9.39
C PRO A 106 -10.31 8.59 9.61
N GLY A 107 -10.50 9.44 8.60
CA GLY A 107 -10.06 10.83 8.62
C GLY A 107 -8.57 11.04 8.28
N SER A 108 -7.85 9.98 7.94
CA SER A 108 -6.47 10.08 7.44
C SER A 108 -6.41 10.85 6.11
N THR A 109 -5.30 11.54 5.90
CA THR A 109 -4.95 12.12 4.60
C THR A 109 -3.70 11.42 4.09
N VAL A 110 -3.80 10.78 2.94
CA VAL A 110 -2.68 10.12 2.27
C VAL A 110 -2.07 11.05 1.24
N VAL A 111 -0.76 11.24 1.33
CA VAL A 111 0.06 11.96 0.35
C VAL A 111 1.04 10.97 -0.25
N PHE A 112 1.14 10.90 -1.55
CA PHE A 112 2.02 9.96 -2.23
C PHE A 112 2.72 10.60 -3.42
N ALA A 113 3.94 10.17 -3.67
CA ALA A 113 4.74 10.66 -4.78
C ALA A 113 4.21 10.13 -6.12
N GLY A 114 4.32 10.96 -7.15
CA GLY A 114 4.18 10.54 -8.53
C GLY A 114 5.51 10.11 -9.14
N SER A 115 5.54 10.01 -10.47
CA SER A 115 6.79 9.83 -11.22
C SER A 115 7.54 11.16 -11.37
N SER A 116 8.86 11.12 -11.10
CA SER A 116 9.79 12.24 -11.29
C SER A 116 10.86 11.97 -12.37
N GLU A 117 10.73 10.90 -13.14
CA GLU A 117 11.70 10.55 -14.17
C GLU A 117 11.77 11.63 -15.26
N ASP A 118 13.00 12.01 -15.67
CA ASP A 118 13.22 12.85 -16.83
C ASP A 118 13.13 11.99 -18.10
N THR A 119 12.06 12.16 -18.84
CA THR A 119 11.80 11.48 -20.14
C THR A 119 11.89 12.43 -21.33
N GLY A 120 12.38 13.65 -21.13
CA GLY A 120 12.36 14.73 -22.11
C GLY A 120 10.91 15.14 -22.40
N TYR A 121 10.43 14.86 -23.62
CA TYR A 121 9.05 15.19 -24.03
C TYR A 121 8.08 14.01 -23.95
N LEU A 122 8.53 12.84 -23.50
CA LEU A 122 7.67 11.66 -23.43
C LEU A 122 6.85 11.67 -22.12
N PRO A 123 5.67 11.03 -22.09
CA PRO A 123 4.87 10.91 -20.88
C PRO A 123 5.64 10.21 -19.76
N ASN A 124 5.61 10.75 -18.56
CA ASN A 124 6.27 10.17 -17.40
C ASN A 124 5.36 10.00 -16.18
N ARG A 125 4.09 10.43 -16.25
CA ARG A 125 3.12 10.34 -15.15
C ARG A 125 1.93 9.52 -15.58
N SER A 126 1.44 8.67 -14.68
CA SER A 126 0.20 7.93 -14.85
C SER A 126 -0.63 8.01 -13.58
N LEU A 127 -1.94 8.15 -13.76
CA LEU A 127 -2.93 7.94 -12.71
C LEU A 127 -3.95 6.93 -13.25
N VAL A 128 -4.20 5.89 -12.50
CA VAL A 128 -5.13 4.83 -12.83
C VAL A 128 -6.32 4.92 -11.90
N PHE A 129 -7.53 4.90 -12.43
CA PHE A 129 -8.76 5.00 -11.66
C PHE A 129 -9.59 3.74 -11.80
N TRP A 130 -10.07 3.21 -10.70
CA TRP A 130 -11.03 2.10 -10.70
C TRP A 130 -12.43 2.57 -11.16
N PRO A 131 -13.25 1.69 -11.73
CA PRO A 131 -14.51 2.09 -12.38
C PRO A 131 -15.52 2.78 -11.47
N TYR A 132 -15.44 2.56 -10.17
CA TYR A 132 -16.30 3.21 -9.18
C TYR A 132 -15.77 4.57 -8.69
N THR A 133 -14.54 4.93 -9.04
CA THR A 133 -13.93 6.21 -8.66
C THR A 133 -14.43 7.35 -9.54
N LYS A 134 -15.00 8.37 -8.95
CA LYS A 134 -15.37 9.61 -9.66
C LYS A 134 -14.12 10.48 -9.82
N ILE A 135 -13.69 10.77 -11.06
CA ILE A 135 -12.44 11.52 -11.34
C ILE A 135 -12.45 12.92 -10.70
N GLN A 136 -13.62 13.53 -10.53
CA GLN A 136 -13.78 14.85 -9.89
C GLN A 136 -14.19 14.74 -8.42
N ASP A 137 -13.78 13.70 -7.71
CA ASP A 137 -14.08 13.55 -6.29
C ASP A 137 -13.28 14.59 -5.48
N ALA A 138 -13.97 15.31 -4.60
CA ALA A 138 -13.36 16.36 -3.77
C ALA A 138 -12.37 15.83 -2.72
N ARG A 139 -12.32 14.50 -2.51
CA ARG A 139 -11.31 13.86 -1.66
C ARG A 139 -9.93 13.81 -2.32
N MET A 140 -9.81 14.03 -3.62
CA MET A 140 -8.57 13.96 -4.38
C MET A 140 -8.05 15.34 -4.76
N GLN A 141 -6.73 15.52 -4.68
CA GLN A 141 -6.03 16.68 -5.21
C GLN A 141 -4.69 16.23 -5.84
N PHE A 142 -4.42 16.74 -7.04
CA PHE A 142 -3.24 16.36 -7.81
C PHE A 142 -2.30 17.55 -8.00
N PHE A 143 -1.05 17.38 -7.57
CA PHE A 143 0.04 18.32 -7.80
C PHE A 143 1.05 17.70 -8.78
N ASN A 144 2.07 18.46 -9.15
CA ASN A 144 3.05 18.00 -10.13
C ASN A 144 3.96 16.88 -9.59
N ALA A 145 4.37 16.94 -8.34
CA ALA A 145 5.34 16.02 -7.74
C ALA A 145 4.69 14.94 -6.86
N TYR A 146 3.52 15.22 -6.31
CA TYR A 146 2.81 14.34 -5.40
C TYR A 146 1.30 14.58 -5.47
N HIS A 147 0.53 13.66 -4.91
CA HIS A 147 -0.92 13.67 -4.95
C HIS A 147 -1.48 13.44 -3.55
N VAL A 148 -2.72 13.84 -3.33
CA VAL A 148 -3.40 13.77 -2.03
C VAL A 148 -4.74 13.07 -2.18
N VAL A 149 -5.02 12.12 -1.28
CA VAL A 149 -6.35 11.55 -1.08
C VAL A 149 -6.69 11.67 0.40
N ARG A 150 -7.87 12.21 0.69
CA ARG A 150 -8.36 12.41 2.05
C ARG A 150 -9.53 11.49 2.34
N CYS A 151 -9.40 10.67 3.35
CA CYS A 151 -10.50 9.85 3.85
C CYS A 151 -11.59 10.76 4.47
N ASP A 152 -12.80 10.64 3.93
CA ASP A 152 -13.98 11.29 4.49
C ASP A 152 -14.96 10.21 4.99
N PRO A 153 -14.97 9.91 6.30
CA PRO A 153 -15.83 8.86 6.85
C PRO A 153 -17.33 9.12 6.73
N ALA A 154 -17.72 10.33 6.30
CA ALA A 154 -19.12 10.63 6.00
C ALA A 154 -19.56 10.19 4.59
N ARG A 155 -18.62 9.70 3.78
CA ARG A 155 -18.87 9.20 2.42
C ARG A 155 -18.77 7.69 2.35
N ALA A 156 -19.89 7.07 2.01
CA ALA A 156 -19.96 5.62 1.82
C ALA A 156 -19.45 5.15 0.44
N GLU A 157 -19.36 6.06 -0.56
CA GLU A 157 -18.91 5.66 -1.88
C GLU A 157 -17.39 5.42 -1.87
N PRO A 158 -16.93 4.23 -2.25
CA PRO A 158 -15.50 3.93 -2.28
C PRO A 158 -14.79 4.72 -3.38
N LEU A 159 -13.50 4.91 -3.20
CA LEU A 159 -12.59 5.53 -4.14
C LEU A 159 -11.31 4.70 -4.19
N LYS A 160 -10.82 4.34 -5.38
CA LYS A 160 -9.51 3.72 -5.55
C LYS A 160 -8.79 4.35 -6.72
N LEU A 161 -7.53 4.64 -6.53
CA LEU A 161 -6.63 5.05 -7.60
C LEU A 161 -5.22 4.51 -7.36
N GLY A 162 -4.47 4.38 -8.44
CA GLY A 162 -3.07 3.95 -8.42
C GLY A 162 -2.20 4.82 -9.28
N CYS A 163 -0.90 4.67 -9.13
CA CYS A 163 0.07 5.38 -9.96
C CYS A 163 1.40 4.63 -10.09
N ARG A 164 2.18 5.07 -11.07
CA ARG A 164 3.60 4.81 -11.15
C ARG A 164 4.33 5.76 -10.21
N ASN A 165 4.73 5.25 -9.04
CA ASN A 165 5.45 6.00 -8.00
C ASN A 165 6.94 5.67 -8.08
N THR A 166 7.73 6.53 -8.74
CA THR A 166 9.17 6.29 -8.93
C THR A 166 10.02 6.80 -7.78
N GLN A 167 9.46 7.62 -6.89
CA GLN A 167 10.15 8.12 -5.70
C GLN A 167 10.04 7.14 -4.52
N GLY A 168 9.09 6.19 -4.57
CA GLY A 168 9.02 5.06 -3.64
C GLY A 168 8.57 5.44 -2.23
N TRP A 169 7.65 6.39 -2.07
CA TRP A 169 7.08 6.72 -0.78
C TRP A 169 5.60 7.12 -0.83
N ALA A 170 4.91 6.85 0.26
CA ALA A 170 3.60 7.38 0.58
C ALA A 170 3.51 7.67 2.08
N ALA A 171 2.77 8.71 2.47
CA ALA A 171 2.61 9.14 3.86
C ALA A 171 1.14 9.32 4.22
N ALA A 172 0.72 8.77 5.37
CA ALA A 172 -0.62 8.94 5.92
C ALA A 172 -0.57 9.79 7.19
N PHE A 173 -1.35 10.85 7.21
CA PHE A 173 -1.44 11.81 8.32
C PHE A 173 -2.76 11.63 9.05
N VAL A 174 -2.69 11.35 10.35
CA VAL A 174 -3.85 11.18 11.23
C VAL A 174 -3.45 11.37 12.70
N HIS A 175 -4.34 11.91 13.52
CA HIS A 175 -4.15 12.04 14.98
C HIS A 175 -2.80 12.66 15.39
N GLN A 176 -2.32 13.68 14.68
CA GLN A 176 -1.01 14.33 14.88
C GLN A 176 0.18 13.36 14.72
N GLN A 177 0.01 12.35 13.92
CA GLN A 177 1.05 11.40 13.53
C GLN A 177 1.15 11.33 12.01
N CYS A 178 2.34 11.03 11.53
CA CYS A 178 2.59 10.73 10.13
C CYS A 178 3.20 9.33 10.04
N TYR A 179 2.52 8.42 9.37
CA TYR A 179 3.03 7.12 8.96
C TYR A 179 3.60 7.24 7.56
N ILE A 180 4.85 6.85 7.37
CA ILE A 180 5.50 6.86 6.06
C ILE A 180 5.84 5.42 5.68
N LYS A 181 5.40 5.03 4.50
CA LYS A 181 5.72 3.76 3.85
C LYS A 181 6.68 4.04 2.69
N HIS A 182 7.87 3.47 2.76
CA HIS A 182 8.83 3.45 1.66
C HIS A 182 8.82 2.08 0.97
N PHE A 183 8.90 2.09 -0.34
CA PHE A 183 8.94 0.88 -1.18
C PHE A 183 9.72 1.16 -2.46
N ALA A 184 10.50 0.19 -2.91
CA ALA A 184 11.30 0.36 -4.11
C ALA A 184 10.47 0.12 -5.39
N ARG A 185 10.81 0.85 -6.45
CA ARG A 185 10.39 0.54 -7.82
C ARG A 185 11.59 0.08 -8.64
N GLU A 186 11.47 -1.08 -9.29
CA GLU A 186 12.45 -1.63 -10.22
C GLU A 186 12.16 -1.14 -11.64
N ALA A 187 13.05 -0.30 -12.22
CA ALA A 187 12.79 0.45 -13.45
C ALA A 187 12.52 -0.41 -14.70
N ALA A 188 13.06 -1.59 -14.81
CA ALA A 188 12.92 -2.45 -16.00
C ALA A 188 11.91 -3.58 -15.81
N ARG A 189 11.07 -3.52 -14.80
CA ARG A 189 10.11 -4.58 -14.47
C ARG A 189 8.68 -4.12 -14.75
N GLU A 190 7.84 -5.10 -15.06
CA GLU A 190 6.40 -4.93 -15.27
C GLU A 190 5.65 -4.98 -13.93
N TYR A 191 4.70 -4.08 -13.76
CA TYR A 191 3.85 -4.01 -12.57
C TYR A 191 2.38 -4.27 -12.95
N PRO A 192 1.54 -4.71 -12.00
CA PRO A 192 0.11 -4.87 -12.26
C PRO A 192 -0.59 -3.52 -12.51
N ASP A 193 -1.87 -3.57 -12.87
CA ASP A 193 -2.80 -2.46 -12.89
C ASP A 193 -2.29 -1.23 -13.67
N PHE A 194 -1.87 -1.45 -14.92
CA PHE A 194 -1.30 -0.42 -15.82
C PHE A 194 -0.02 0.23 -15.27
N ASP A 195 0.88 -0.56 -14.70
CA ASP A 195 2.19 -0.16 -14.18
C ASP A 195 2.14 0.54 -12.82
N CYS A 196 1.14 0.23 -11.98
CA CYS A 196 1.05 0.71 -10.61
C CYS A 196 1.96 -0.08 -9.67
N ASN A 197 2.83 0.62 -8.93
CA ASN A 197 3.53 0.09 -7.76
C ASN A 197 3.02 0.72 -6.45
N PHE A 198 2.06 1.62 -6.57
CA PHE A 198 1.34 2.24 -5.47
C PHE A 198 -0.14 2.38 -5.81
N GLU A 199 -1.00 2.05 -4.83
CA GLU A 199 -2.43 2.24 -4.88
C GLU A 199 -2.95 2.77 -3.54
N THR A 200 -4.12 3.40 -3.57
CA THR A 200 -4.83 3.83 -2.36
C THR A 200 -6.33 3.61 -2.56
N TYR A 201 -6.95 2.99 -1.56
CA TYR A 201 -8.39 2.76 -1.49
C TYR A 201 -8.96 3.50 -0.29
N ASP A 202 -10.06 4.23 -0.47
CA ASP A 202 -10.75 4.99 0.57
C ASP A 202 -12.20 4.54 0.70
N ALA A 203 -12.59 4.28 1.94
CA ALA A 203 -13.94 3.93 2.34
C ALA A 203 -14.29 4.65 3.67
N ASP A 204 -15.54 4.51 4.13
CA ASP A 204 -16.01 5.14 5.38
C ASP A 204 -15.27 4.64 6.63
N TRP A 205 -14.73 3.42 6.62
CA TRP A 205 -13.97 2.82 7.72
C TRP A 205 -12.48 3.20 7.74
N GLY A 206 -11.92 3.81 6.69
CA GLY A 206 -10.52 4.20 6.62
C GLY A 206 -9.96 4.28 5.21
N ILE A 207 -8.66 4.48 5.11
CA ILE A 207 -7.94 4.58 3.84
C ILE A 207 -6.75 3.64 3.80
N GLU A 208 -6.55 2.97 2.67
CA GLU A 208 -5.46 2.04 2.45
C GLU A 208 -4.27 2.71 1.75
N VAL A 209 -3.07 2.38 2.23
CA VAL A 209 -1.78 2.75 1.65
C VAL A 209 -1.14 1.46 1.16
N GLU A 210 -1.14 1.26 -0.14
CA GLU A 210 -0.87 -0.02 -0.77
C GLU A 210 0.43 0.05 -1.59
N SER A 211 1.31 -0.93 -1.43
CA SER A 211 2.51 -1.06 -2.26
C SER A 211 2.52 -2.41 -2.98
N LEU A 212 3.00 -2.40 -4.22
CA LEU A 212 3.04 -3.59 -5.07
C LEU A 212 4.46 -3.88 -5.55
N SER A 213 4.85 -5.16 -5.51
CA SER A 213 6.07 -5.61 -6.17
C SER A 213 5.89 -5.70 -7.69
N PRO A 214 6.96 -5.82 -8.48
CA PRO A 214 6.81 -6.19 -9.89
C PRO A 214 6.21 -7.59 -10.03
N LEU A 215 5.56 -7.82 -11.17
CA LEU A 215 5.11 -9.15 -11.58
C LEU A 215 6.30 -10.09 -11.76
N GLN A 216 6.25 -11.25 -11.13
CA GLN A 216 7.29 -12.27 -11.23
C GLN A 216 6.68 -13.65 -11.43
N MET A 217 7.36 -14.48 -12.22
CA MET A 217 7.08 -15.91 -12.27
C MET A 217 7.71 -16.59 -11.05
N ILE A 218 6.90 -17.27 -10.26
CA ILE A 218 7.32 -18.00 -9.06
C ILE A 218 7.22 -19.48 -9.35
N GLU A 219 8.38 -20.15 -9.46
CA GLU A 219 8.44 -21.60 -9.63
C GLU A 219 7.96 -22.33 -8.35
N PRO A 220 7.58 -23.61 -8.45
CA PRO A 220 7.24 -24.42 -7.27
C PRO A 220 8.31 -24.35 -6.17
N ASN A 221 7.88 -24.12 -4.93
CA ASN A 221 8.69 -23.90 -3.73
C ASN A 221 9.56 -22.62 -3.71
N GLN A 222 9.49 -21.77 -4.70
CA GLN A 222 10.13 -20.45 -4.65
C GLN A 222 9.24 -19.42 -3.94
N THR A 223 9.88 -18.37 -3.44
CA THR A 223 9.21 -17.24 -2.76
C THR A 223 9.57 -15.93 -3.48
N LEU A 224 8.55 -15.19 -3.86
CA LEU A 224 8.65 -13.77 -4.23
C LEU A 224 8.78 -12.95 -2.96
N TRP A 225 9.66 -11.97 -2.95
CA TRP A 225 9.82 -11.04 -1.83
C TRP A 225 9.57 -9.60 -2.25
N HIS A 226 8.87 -8.85 -1.38
CA HIS A 226 8.67 -7.42 -1.45
C HIS A 226 9.04 -6.79 -0.11
N THR A 227 9.77 -5.67 -0.13
CA THR A 227 10.26 -5.03 1.09
C THR A 227 9.71 -3.61 1.19
N GLU A 228 9.17 -3.30 2.35
CA GLU A 228 8.77 -1.97 2.77
C GLU A 228 9.62 -1.51 3.96
N ARG A 229 9.78 -0.20 4.13
CA ARG A 229 10.34 0.42 5.32
C ARG A 229 9.32 1.41 5.86
N TRP A 230 9.02 1.32 7.14
CA TRP A 230 7.99 2.14 7.79
C TRP A 230 8.60 3.07 8.82
N GLU A 231 8.14 4.31 8.83
CA GLU A 231 8.46 5.31 9.84
C GLU A 231 7.19 5.86 10.47
N ILE A 232 7.24 6.25 11.73
CA ILE A 232 6.15 6.96 12.42
C ILE A 232 6.73 8.21 13.07
N HIS A 233 6.23 9.37 12.66
CA HIS A 233 6.58 10.67 13.21
C HIS A 233 5.40 11.22 14.02
N SER A 234 5.67 11.73 15.23
CA SER A 234 4.66 12.33 16.11
C SER A 234 4.75 13.85 16.09
N GLY A 235 3.64 14.54 16.42
CA GLY A 235 3.59 16.00 16.43
C GLY A 235 3.44 16.64 15.04
N ILE A 236 3.12 15.83 14.02
CA ILE A 236 2.95 16.30 12.64
C ILE A 236 1.49 16.15 12.23
N SER A 237 0.89 17.22 11.74
CA SER A 237 -0.49 17.22 11.26
C SER A 237 -0.63 18.02 9.97
N LEU A 238 -1.57 17.65 9.15
CA LEU A 238 -2.02 18.47 8.01
C LEU A 238 -3.18 19.37 8.44
N PRO A 239 -3.42 20.47 7.71
CA PRO A 239 -4.63 21.29 7.89
C PRO A 239 -5.91 20.45 7.78
N THR A 240 -6.95 20.89 8.48
CA THR A 240 -8.28 20.25 8.39
C THR A 240 -8.92 20.38 7.02
N ALA A 241 -8.63 21.43 6.27
CA ALA A 241 -9.01 21.57 4.87
C ALA A 241 -8.01 20.84 3.96
N MET A 242 -8.36 20.63 2.69
CA MET A 242 -7.42 20.14 1.69
C MET A 242 -6.18 21.05 1.66
N PRO A 243 -4.95 20.53 1.83
CA PRO A 243 -3.76 21.35 2.00
C PRO A 243 -3.42 22.14 0.72
N GLN A 244 -2.88 23.34 0.91
CA GLN A 244 -2.28 24.09 -0.20
C GLN A 244 -0.89 23.47 -0.54
N GLU A 245 -0.51 23.48 -1.82
CA GLU A 245 0.73 22.86 -2.28
C GLU A 245 1.97 23.34 -1.53
N ALA A 246 2.09 24.66 -1.33
CA ALA A 246 3.25 25.24 -0.64
C ALA A 246 3.36 24.83 0.84
N GLU A 247 2.25 24.73 1.54
CA GLU A 247 2.21 24.29 2.93
C GLU A 247 2.54 22.81 3.05
N LEU A 248 1.95 22.00 2.19
CA LEU A 248 2.23 20.56 2.14
C LEU A 248 3.69 20.30 1.80
N HIS A 249 4.26 21.03 0.85
CA HIS A 249 5.67 20.90 0.45
C HIS A 249 6.63 21.15 1.62
N GLN A 250 6.38 22.17 2.45
CA GLN A 250 7.20 22.44 3.64
C GLN A 250 7.18 21.28 4.65
N ILE A 251 6.01 20.67 4.84
CA ILE A 251 5.86 19.51 5.72
C ILE A 251 6.63 18.31 5.14
N LEU A 252 6.49 18.04 3.84
CA LEU A 252 7.19 16.94 3.17
C LEU A 252 8.72 17.13 3.15
N GLN A 253 9.19 18.38 3.02
CA GLN A 253 10.62 18.70 3.16
C GLN A 253 11.14 18.43 4.58
N HIS A 254 10.38 18.82 5.60
CA HIS A 254 10.72 18.54 6.99
C HIS A 254 10.84 17.04 7.26
N LEU A 255 10.02 16.22 6.59
CA LEU A 255 10.06 14.76 6.64
C LEU A 255 11.13 14.14 5.73
N GLY A 256 11.86 14.93 4.96
CA GLY A 256 12.88 14.44 4.02
C GLY A 256 12.32 13.70 2.79
N LEU A 257 11.05 13.88 2.47
CA LEU A 257 10.37 13.20 1.37
C LEU A 257 10.47 13.92 0.03
N VAL A 258 10.78 15.22 0.04
CA VAL A 258 10.97 16.04 -1.16
C VAL A 258 12.16 16.97 -0.98
N GLU A 259 12.84 17.31 -2.10
CA GLU A 259 13.98 18.21 -2.09
C GLU A 259 13.57 19.69 -2.08
N THR A 260 14.49 20.56 -1.66
CA THR A 260 14.26 22.01 -1.52
C THR A 260 13.94 22.70 -2.86
N ASP A 261 14.39 22.17 -3.99
CA ASP A 261 14.36 22.82 -5.30
C ASP A 261 13.35 22.26 -6.33
N GLN A 262 12.43 21.38 -5.93
CA GLN A 262 11.48 20.71 -6.87
C GLN A 262 10.32 21.58 -7.36
N PHE A 263 10.16 22.83 -6.87
CA PHE A 263 9.05 23.71 -7.29
C PHE A 263 9.24 24.40 -8.66
N CYS A 264 10.41 24.33 -9.29
CA CYS A 264 10.79 25.17 -10.44
C CYS A 264 11.20 24.39 -11.69
N LYS A 265 10.55 23.29 -12.02
CA LYS A 265 10.78 22.68 -13.35
C LYS A 265 9.49 22.26 -14.04
#